data_0c34f09a8bd613242938cf9e0c534adb
#
_entry.id   0c34f09a8bd613242938cf9e0c534adb
#
_cell.length_a   1.000
_cell.length_b   1.000
_cell.length_c   1.000
_cell.angle_alpha   90.00
_cell.angle_beta   90.00
_cell.angle_gamma   90.00
#
_symmetry.space_group_name_H-M   'P 1'
#
loop_
_entity.id
_entity.type
_entity.pdbx_description
1 polymer ?
#
loop_
_entity_poly.entity_id
_entity_poly.type
_entity_poly.pdbx_seq_one_letter_code
_entity_poly.pdbx_strand_id
1 'polypeptide(L)'
;MRDTLLIILSLILALGLHAKPQDKFVRVEGTNLVQPNGEKLYIQGTNLGNWLNPEGYMFGFSKTNSPWMIDLMIKEAVGPDFAADFWRQFKDNYITRADINFIARQGANTIRLPFNYRLFTDEDYMGRSREQDGFARIDSVVNWCRAAGLYLILDMHDCPGGQTGDNIDDGHGYPWLFESEPSQRLFIDIWQRIAAHYKDDPVILGYELMNEPIAHYFENKEELNKKLEPLYKRTVQAIRQVDTNHVILLGGARWNSDFYVFSDWKFDDNIMFTCHRYGGPATKDAIYHFIDFRDRSGLPMYMGEIGHNTDEWQEDFCRVMQENNIGYTFWPYKKVDNSCWNAIQRPANWEVVVNFSEADRSTFAAIREARPDQGVALKALQDFAEACRFGNCVPQDSYIGSLLLR
;
A
#
# COMPACT_ATOMS: atom_id res chain seq x y z
N MET A 1 47.12 68.32 29.00
CA MET A 1 46.73 67.15 29.72
C MET A 1 45.24 66.88 29.41
N ARG A 2 44.95 66.08 28.45
CA ARG A 2 43.65 65.62 28.11
C ARG A 2 43.80 64.21 27.55
N ASP A 3 43.34 63.26 28.31
CA ASP A 3 43.37 61.87 27.96
C ASP A 3 42.24 61.58 26.91
N THR A 4 42.67 61.15 25.74
CA THR A 4 41.74 60.76 24.69
C THR A 4 41.57 59.23 24.73
N LEU A 5 40.43 58.80 25.29
CA LEU A 5 40.03 57.42 25.38
C LEU A 5 39.53 56.95 23.99
N LEU A 6 40.28 56.08 23.33
CA LEU A 6 39.86 55.41 22.09
C LEU A 6 38.93 54.28 22.45
N ILE A 7 37.64 54.42 22.15
CA ILE A 7 36.67 53.32 22.20
C ILE A 7 36.74 52.60 20.84
N ILE A 8 37.36 51.41 20.85
CA ILE A 8 37.30 50.47 19.72
C ILE A 8 35.94 49.75 19.77
N LEU A 9 35.04 50.17 18.91
CA LEU A 9 33.76 49.48 18.71
C LEU A 9 33.98 48.27 17.83
N SER A 10 34.13 47.11 18.45
CA SER A 10 34.17 45.82 17.74
C SER A 10 32.81 45.50 17.19
N LEU A 11 32.58 45.71 15.91
CA LEU A 11 31.40 45.24 15.19
C LEU A 11 31.55 43.72 15.00
N ILE A 12 30.98 42.94 15.92
CA ILE A 12 30.77 41.52 15.72
C ILE A 12 29.63 41.40 14.70
N LEU A 13 29.95 41.19 13.42
CA LEU A 13 29.02 40.73 12.42
C LEU A 13 28.62 39.30 12.81
N ALA A 14 27.57 39.17 13.56
CA ALA A 14 26.88 37.89 13.70
C ALA A 14 26.27 37.54 12.34
N LEU A 15 27.04 36.81 11.52
CA LEU A 15 26.46 36.02 10.44
C LEU A 15 25.49 35.05 11.09
N GLY A 16 24.23 35.46 11.17
CA GLY A 16 23.14 34.57 11.46
C GLY A 16 23.11 33.51 10.38
N LEU A 17 23.74 32.37 10.66
CA LEU A 17 23.39 31.12 10.01
C LEU A 17 21.91 30.91 10.31
N HIS A 18 21.06 31.42 9.41
CA HIS A 18 19.71 30.93 9.35
C HIS A 18 19.85 29.46 8.99
N ALA A 19 19.83 28.59 10.02
CA ALA A 19 19.60 27.18 9.80
C ALA A 19 18.35 27.10 8.92
N LYS A 20 18.49 26.56 7.71
CA LYS A 20 17.32 26.22 6.90
C LYS A 20 16.35 25.49 7.83
N PRO A 21 15.03 25.77 7.77
CA PRO A 21 14.08 24.98 8.53
C PRO A 21 14.48 23.53 8.35
N GLN A 22 14.73 22.82 9.47
CA GLN A 22 15.17 21.43 9.41
C GLN A 22 14.13 20.70 8.59
N ASP A 23 14.52 20.15 7.45
CA ASP A 23 13.60 19.46 6.55
C ASP A 23 12.94 18.34 7.36
N LYS A 24 11.63 18.37 7.46
CA LYS A 24 10.87 17.42 8.28
C LYS A 24 10.61 16.12 7.56
N PHE A 25 10.88 16.07 6.26
CA PHE A 25 10.46 15.00 5.39
C PHE A 25 11.63 14.09 5.00
N VAL A 26 11.30 12.84 4.72
CA VAL A 26 12.20 11.93 4.02
C VAL A 26 12.37 12.45 2.59
N ARG A 27 13.60 12.40 2.08
CA ARG A 27 13.92 12.87 0.72
C ARG A 27 14.79 11.87 -0.02
N VAL A 28 14.79 11.99 -1.33
CA VAL A 28 15.65 11.22 -2.21
C VAL A 28 17.01 11.89 -2.35
N GLU A 29 18.09 11.12 -2.13
CA GLU A 29 19.48 11.53 -2.43
C GLU A 29 20.20 10.41 -3.18
N GLY A 30 20.31 10.54 -4.49
CA GLY A 30 20.84 9.48 -5.35
C GLY A 30 19.98 8.22 -5.21
N THR A 31 20.60 7.09 -4.96
CA THR A 31 19.90 5.80 -4.79
C THR A 31 19.43 5.53 -3.34
N ASN A 32 19.37 6.57 -2.49
CA ASN A 32 19.00 6.42 -1.09
C ASN A 32 17.81 7.30 -0.72
N LEU A 33 17.07 6.85 0.29
CA LEU A 33 16.21 7.71 1.08
C LEU A 33 17.00 8.27 2.26
N VAL A 34 16.80 9.54 2.58
CA VAL A 34 17.46 10.22 3.68
C VAL A 34 16.42 10.83 4.60
N GLN A 35 16.55 10.53 5.89
CA GLN A 35 15.69 11.03 6.95
C GLN A 35 16.00 12.51 7.28
N PRO A 36 15.12 13.23 7.99
CA PRO A 36 15.35 14.61 8.41
C PRO A 36 16.65 14.84 9.21
N ASN A 37 17.10 13.81 9.94
CA ASN A 37 18.36 13.86 10.70
C ASN A 37 19.63 13.64 9.84
N GLY A 38 19.45 13.39 8.53
CA GLY A 38 20.56 13.12 7.59
C GLY A 38 20.97 11.65 7.50
N GLU A 39 20.36 10.77 8.29
CA GLU A 39 20.64 9.33 8.22
C GLU A 39 19.90 8.67 7.05
N LYS A 40 20.49 7.62 6.51
CA LYS A 40 19.80 6.81 5.50
C LYS A 40 18.61 6.08 6.11
N LEU A 41 17.50 6.11 5.41
CA LEU A 41 16.33 5.26 5.72
C LEU A 41 16.40 3.99 4.88
N TYR A 42 16.51 2.88 5.56
CA TYR A 42 16.34 1.57 4.95
C TYR A 42 14.94 1.04 5.31
N ILE A 43 14.03 0.99 4.34
CA ILE A 43 12.64 0.58 4.57
C ILE A 43 12.60 -0.88 4.99
N GLN A 44 11.99 -1.15 6.15
CA GLN A 44 11.65 -2.49 6.61
C GLN A 44 10.26 -2.48 7.26
N GLY A 45 9.38 -3.34 6.79
CA GLY A 45 8.02 -3.33 7.34
C GLY A 45 7.07 -4.31 6.69
N THR A 46 5.79 -3.96 6.72
CA THR A 46 4.71 -4.80 6.20
C THR A 46 3.61 -3.98 5.56
N ASN A 47 2.75 -4.68 4.81
CA ASN A 47 1.58 -4.14 4.13
C ASN A 47 0.32 -4.40 4.94
N LEU A 48 -0.53 -3.38 5.14
CA LEU A 48 -1.87 -3.56 5.71
C LEU A 48 -2.87 -4.09 4.66
N GLY A 49 -2.46 -5.14 3.93
CA GLY A 49 -3.26 -5.77 2.89
C GLY A 49 -4.59 -6.32 3.39
N ASN A 50 -5.54 -6.52 2.48
CA ASN A 50 -6.89 -7.01 2.73
C ASN A 50 -7.81 -6.08 3.54
N TRP A 51 -7.32 -5.00 4.09
CA TRP A 51 -8.12 -4.14 4.96
C TRP A 51 -8.99 -3.15 4.18
N LEU A 52 -8.36 -2.29 3.39
CA LEU A 52 -9.05 -1.25 2.60
C LEU A 52 -9.08 -1.57 1.10
N ASN A 53 -8.52 -2.72 0.72
CA ASN A 53 -8.65 -3.35 -0.59
C ASN A 53 -8.67 -4.87 -0.39
N PRO A 54 -9.84 -5.50 -0.23
CA PRO A 54 -9.92 -6.93 0.06
C PRO A 54 -9.62 -7.79 -1.17
N GLU A 55 -8.94 -8.91 -0.93
CA GLU A 55 -8.65 -9.93 -1.94
C GLU A 55 -9.15 -11.30 -1.48
N GLY A 56 -9.75 -12.04 -2.39
CA GLY A 56 -10.48 -13.27 -2.06
C GLY A 56 -9.67 -14.31 -1.30
N TYR A 57 -8.44 -14.58 -1.72
CA TYR A 57 -7.61 -15.61 -1.09
C TYR A 57 -7.32 -15.32 0.40
N MET A 58 -7.33 -14.06 0.82
CA MET A 58 -7.12 -13.66 2.21
C MET A 58 -8.32 -13.97 3.11
N PHE A 59 -9.49 -14.26 2.50
CA PHE A 59 -10.68 -14.79 3.17
C PHE A 59 -10.81 -16.31 3.01
N GLY A 60 -9.96 -16.93 2.20
CA GLY A 60 -10.03 -18.33 1.80
C GLY A 60 -10.93 -18.60 0.58
N PHE A 61 -11.21 -17.57 -0.24
CA PHE A 61 -11.97 -17.70 -1.49
C PHE A 61 -11.02 -17.91 -2.67
N SER A 62 -11.42 -18.75 -3.64
CA SER A 62 -10.63 -19.00 -4.86
C SER A 62 -11.23 -18.38 -6.12
N LYS A 63 -12.56 -18.27 -6.21
CA LYS A 63 -13.26 -17.73 -7.38
C LYS A 63 -13.73 -16.29 -7.22
N THR A 64 -14.02 -15.88 -6.00
CA THR A 64 -14.52 -14.54 -5.65
C THR A 64 -13.31 -13.71 -5.20
N ASN A 65 -12.65 -13.05 -6.15
CA ASN A 65 -11.28 -12.57 -5.91
C ASN A 65 -11.15 -11.06 -5.72
N SER A 66 -11.89 -10.24 -6.49
CA SER A 66 -11.74 -8.78 -6.43
C SER A 66 -12.64 -8.15 -5.35
N PRO A 67 -12.35 -6.92 -4.90
CA PRO A 67 -13.16 -6.21 -3.91
C PRO A 67 -14.66 -6.17 -4.26
N TRP A 68 -14.98 -5.84 -5.52
CA TRP A 68 -16.36 -5.80 -6.00
C TRP A 68 -17.04 -7.16 -5.95
N MET A 69 -16.36 -8.21 -6.38
CA MET A 69 -16.91 -9.58 -6.36
C MET A 69 -17.20 -10.05 -4.93
N ILE A 70 -16.33 -9.71 -3.99
CA ILE A 70 -16.49 -10.07 -2.57
C ILE A 70 -17.69 -9.32 -1.97
N ASP A 71 -17.78 -8.00 -2.20
CA ASP A 71 -18.91 -7.20 -1.71
C ASP A 71 -20.24 -7.67 -2.28
N LEU A 72 -20.28 -7.96 -3.57
CA LEU A 72 -21.47 -8.51 -4.24
C LEU A 72 -21.87 -9.86 -3.64
N MET A 73 -20.92 -10.78 -3.46
CA MET A 73 -21.18 -12.10 -2.87
C MET A 73 -21.77 -11.98 -1.47
N ILE A 74 -21.23 -11.10 -0.63
CA ILE A 74 -21.77 -10.87 0.72
C ILE A 74 -23.19 -10.29 0.66
N LYS A 75 -23.45 -9.34 -0.25
CA LYS A 75 -24.81 -8.80 -0.47
C LYS A 75 -25.80 -9.87 -0.94
N GLU A 76 -25.37 -10.78 -1.80
CA GLU A 76 -26.17 -11.91 -2.27
C GLU A 76 -26.48 -12.90 -1.12
N ALA A 77 -25.55 -13.11 -0.20
CA ALA A 77 -25.72 -14.01 0.93
C ALA A 77 -26.70 -13.46 1.98
N VAL A 78 -26.56 -12.20 2.38
CA VAL A 78 -27.25 -11.66 3.56
C VAL A 78 -28.11 -10.41 3.30
N GLY A 79 -28.01 -9.82 2.12
CA GLY A 79 -28.66 -8.56 1.76
C GLY A 79 -27.80 -7.32 2.04
N PRO A 80 -28.12 -6.19 1.38
CA PRO A 80 -27.22 -5.02 1.34
C PRO A 80 -27.00 -4.34 2.71
N ASP A 81 -28.02 -4.29 3.55
CA ASP A 81 -27.91 -3.62 4.87
C ASP A 81 -27.02 -4.43 5.83
N PHE A 82 -27.18 -5.76 5.87
CA PHE A 82 -26.33 -6.62 6.69
C PHE A 82 -24.91 -6.73 6.14
N ALA A 83 -24.73 -6.67 4.83
CA ALA A 83 -23.41 -6.57 4.21
C ALA A 83 -22.70 -5.27 4.63
N ALA A 84 -23.40 -4.15 4.66
CA ALA A 84 -22.87 -2.88 5.13
C ALA A 84 -22.44 -2.93 6.61
N ASP A 85 -23.24 -3.58 7.46
CA ASP A 85 -22.90 -3.80 8.88
C ASP A 85 -21.67 -4.69 9.06
N PHE A 86 -21.54 -5.76 8.27
CA PHE A 86 -20.33 -6.59 8.26
C PHE A 86 -19.10 -5.77 7.88
N TRP A 87 -19.13 -5.02 6.79
CA TRP A 87 -18.01 -4.23 6.33
C TRP A 87 -17.58 -3.15 7.33
N ARG A 88 -18.53 -2.53 8.00
CA ARG A 88 -18.22 -1.60 9.09
C ARG A 88 -17.46 -2.30 10.20
N GLN A 89 -17.95 -3.44 10.71
CA GLN A 89 -17.29 -4.22 11.75
C GLN A 89 -15.92 -4.75 11.30
N PHE A 90 -15.82 -5.23 10.06
CA PHE A 90 -14.56 -5.67 9.47
C PHE A 90 -13.52 -4.54 9.47
N LYS A 91 -13.87 -3.38 8.92
CA LYS A 91 -12.95 -2.23 8.88
C LYS A 91 -12.53 -1.74 10.27
N ASP A 92 -13.43 -1.82 11.27
CA ASP A 92 -13.15 -1.37 12.63
C ASP A 92 -12.30 -2.37 13.43
N ASN A 93 -12.36 -3.66 13.10
CA ASN A 93 -11.69 -4.72 13.84
C ASN A 93 -10.38 -5.18 13.18
N TYR A 94 -10.26 -5.09 11.85
CA TYR A 94 -9.16 -5.70 11.10
C TYR A 94 -7.82 -5.05 11.40
N ILE A 95 -7.74 -3.73 11.31
CA ILE A 95 -6.56 -2.95 11.71
C ILE A 95 -6.94 -1.95 12.78
N THR A 96 -6.22 -1.99 13.89
CA THR A 96 -6.40 -1.14 15.06
C THR A 96 -5.06 -0.57 15.51
N ARG A 97 -5.09 0.34 16.48
CA ARG A 97 -3.85 0.84 17.12
C ARG A 97 -2.98 -0.28 17.72
N ALA A 98 -3.60 -1.38 18.17
CA ALA A 98 -2.87 -2.52 18.72
C ALA A 98 -2.02 -3.22 17.66
N ASP A 99 -2.54 -3.33 16.44
CA ASP A 99 -1.83 -3.88 15.28
C ASP A 99 -0.60 -3.02 14.93
N ILE A 100 -0.77 -1.70 14.83
CA ILE A 100 0.32 -0.77 14.53
C ILE A 100 1.43 -0.83 15.61
N ASN A 101 1.02 -0.86 16.88
CA ASN A 101 1.96 -0.99 17.98
C ASN A 101 2.69 -2.35 17.97
N PHE A 102 2.02 -3.42 17.55
CA PHE A 102 2.64 -4.74 17.38
C PHE A 102 3.69 -4.69 16.26
N ILE A 103 3.37 -4.16 15.10
CA ILE A 103 4.29 -4.00 13.96
C ILE A 103 5.55 -3.24 14.39
N ALA A 104 5.40 -2.12 15.10
CA ALA A 104 6.53 -1.33 15.60
C ALA A 104 7.41 -2.14 16.56
N ARG A 105 6.81 -2.92 17.48
CA ARG A 105 7.58 -3.75 18.44
C ARG A 105 8.37 -4.87 17.77
N GLN A 106 7.98 -5.28 16.56
CA GLN A 106 8.75 -6.27 15.79
C GLN A 106 9.99 -5.68 15.10
N GLY A 107 10.21 -4.36 15.20
CA GLY A 107 11.37 -3.69 14.60
C GLY A 107 11.10 -3.08 13.22
N ALA A 108 9.85 -3.09 12.73
CA ALA A 108 9.49 -2.36 11.52
C ALA A 108 9.68 -0.85 11.71
N ASN A 109 10.01 -0.15 10.62
CA ASN A 109 10.09 1.31 10.58
C ASN A 109 9.07 1.94 9.59
N THR A 110 8.46 1.12 8.73
CA THR A 110 7.57 1.59 7.68
C THR A 110 6.37 0.66 7.52
N ILE A 111 5.20 1.23 7.30
CA ILE A 111 3.98 0.53 6.89
C ILE A 111 3.61 0.99 5.49
N ARG A 112 3.26 0.07 4.60
CA ARG A 112 2.57 0.36 3.34
C ARG A 112 1.08 0.11 3.53
N LEU A 113 0.25 1.10 3.17
CA LEU A 113 -1.21 1.05 3.32
C LEU A 113 -1.88 0.97 1.95
N PRO A 114 -2.23 -0.23 1.49
CA PRO A 114 -3.07 -0.40 0.32
C PRO A 114 -4.49 0.10 0.55
N PHE A 115 -5.02 0.87 -0.40
CA PHE A 115 -6.40 1.34 -0.37
C PHE A 115 -7.03 1.35 -1.76
N ASN A 116 -8.35 1.22 -1.80
CA ASN A 116 -9.15 1.35 -3.01
C ASN A 116 -9.56 2.80 -3.23
N TYR A 117 -9.52 3.27 -4.47
CA TYR A 117 -9.89 4.65 -4.85
C TYR A 117 -11.32 5.03 -4.41
N ARG A 118 -12.24 4.07 -4.32
CA ARG A 118 -13.64 4.31 -3.93
C ARG A 118 -13.79 4.85 -2.52
N LEU A 119 -12.80 4.69 -1.66
CA LEU A 119 -12.78 5.34 -0.34
C LEU A 119 -12.77 6.87 -0.42
N PHE A 120 -12.45 7.44 -1.57
CA PHE A 120 -12.39 8.88 -1.82
C PHE A 120 -13.45 9.35 -2.82
N THR A 121 -14.52 8.58 -2.98
CA THR A 121 -15.69 8.90 -3.81
C THR A 121 -16.97 8.78 -2.97
N ASP A 122 -18.11 9.18 -3.55
CA ASP A 122 -19.42 8.99 -2.93
C ASP A 122 -20.06 7.62 -3.27
N GLU A 123 -19.29 6.72 -3.90
CA GLU A 123 -19.75 5.37 -4.20
C GLU A 123 -19.74 4.50 -2.93
N ASP A 124 -20.77 3.69 -2.74
CA ASP A 124 -20.78 2.68 -1.68
C ASP A 124 -19.66 1.66 -1.94
N TYR A 125 -18.76 1.53 -0.97
CA TYR A 125 -17.64 0.60 -1.02
C TYR A 125 -17.41 -0.04 0.34
N MET A 126 -17.36 -1.37 0.37
CA MET A 126 -17.28 -2.10 1.64
C MET A 126 -18.32 -1.57 2.64
N GLY A 127 -19.58 -1.61 2.24
CA GLY A 127 -20.68 -0.97 2.93
C GLY A 127 -20.93 0.45 2.42
N ARG A 128 -21.57 1.26 3.23
CA ARG A 128 -21.83 2.67 2.90
C ARG A 128 -20.59 3.49 3.22
N SER A 129 -20.10 4.25 2.25
CA SER A 129 -18.92 5.11 2.39
C SER A 129 -19.22 6.52 1.86
N ARG A 130 -18.47 7.47 2.38
CA ARG A 130 -18.36 8.83 1.86
C ARG A 130 -16.88 9.20 1.83
N GLU A 131 -16.49 10.14 1.01
CA GLU A 131 -15.11 10.59 0.90
C GLU A 131 -14.45 10.89 2.26
N GLN A 132 -15.18 11.54 3.17
CA GLN A 132 -14.68 11.87 4.50
C GLN A 132 -14.35 10.62 5.35
N ASP A 133 -15.01 9.49 5.08
CA ASP A 133 -14.76 8.24 5.82
C ASP A 133 -13.40 7.66 5.45
N GLY A 134 -12.97 7.81 4.19
CA GLY A 134 -11.64 7.43 3.72
C GLY A 134 -10.55 8.23 4.42
N PHE A 135 -10.65 9.57 4.43
CA PHE A 135 -9.70 10.43 5.14
C PHE A 135 -9.67 10.14 6.65
N ALA A 136 -10.83 10.07 7.33
CA ALA A 136 -10.88 9.82 8.76
C ALA A 136 -10.21 8.48 9.16
N ARG A 137 -10.31 7.48 8.28
CA ARG A 137 -9.69 6.17 8.50
C ARG A 137 -8.17 6.21 8.31
N ILE A 138 -7.70 6.85 7.27
CA ILE A 138 -6.26 7.02 7.04
C ILE A 138 -5.66 7.95 8.11
N ASP A 139 -6.32 9.04 8.52
CA ASP A 139 -5.91 9.91 9.62
C ASP A 139 -5.68 9.14 10.92
N SER A 140 -6.53 8.14 11.18
CA SER A 140 -6.36 7.27 12.34
C SER A 140 -5.05 6.49 12.24
N VAL A 141 -4.73 5.90 11.08
CA VAL A 141 -3.47 5.18 10.85
C VAL A 141 -2.27 6.11 10.96
N VAL A 142 -2.33 7.30 10.36
CA VAL A 142 -1.29 8.33 10.45
C VAL A 142 -1.00 8.67 11.92
N ASN A 143 -2.05 8.87 12.72
CA ASN A 143 -1.90 9.17 14.14
C ASN A 143 -1.31 7.98 14.94
N TRP A 144 -1.67 6.74 14.60
CA TRP A 144 -1.10 5.56 15.25
C TRP A 144 0.37 5.36 14.84
N CYS A 145 0.71 5.53 13.56
CA CYS A 145 2.09 5.48 13.07
C CYS A 145 2.96 6.55 13.71
N ARG A 146 2.46 7.79 13.82
CA ARG A 146 3.15 8.88 14.51
C ARG A 146 3.48 8.52 15.96
N ALA A 147 2.50 7.98 16.68
CA ALA A 147 2.69 7.57 18.07
C ALA A 147 3.64 6.38 18.24
N ALA A 148 3.76 5.53 17.21
CA ALA A 148 4.61 4.34 17.20
C ALA A 148 5.99 4.59 16.57
N GLY A 149 6.25 5.79 16.01
CA GLY A 149 7.53 6.12 15.35
C GLY A 149 7.71 5.45 14.00
N LEU A 150 6.62 5.16 13.28
CA LEU A 150 6.64 4.52 11.96
C LEU A 150 6.39 5.53 10.85
N TYR A 151 7.00 5.31 9.70
CA TYR A 151 6.61 5.95 8.44
C TYR A 151 5.44 5.22 7.78
N LEU A 152 4.68 5.95 6.94
CA LEU A 152 3.55 5.42 6.21
C LEU A 152 3.69 5.71 4.71
N ILE A 153 3.56 4.69 3.87
CA ILE A 153 3.41 4.81 2.42
C ILE A 153 1.93 4.61 2.11
N LEU A 154 1.33 5.57 1.41
CA LEU A 154 -0.04 5.44 0.90
C LEU A 154 0.00 4.84 -0.51
N ASP A 155 -0.64 3.72 -0.71
CA ASP A 155 -0.66 2.97 -1.97
C ASP A 155 -2.08 2.89 -2.53
N MET A 156 -2.33 3.50 -3.70
CA MET A 156 -3.58 3.28 -4.41
C MET A 156 -3.54 1.91 -5.08
N HIS A 157 -4.06 0.92 -4.37
CA HIS A 157 -3.99 -0.48 -4.75
C HIS A 157 -4.99 -0.87 -5.83
N ASP A 158 -6.13 -0.20 -5.87
CA ASP A 158 -7.13 -0.28 -6.94
C ASP A 158 -7.42 1.12 -7.44
N CYS A 159 -7.20 1.36 -8.73
CA CYS A 159 -7.36 2.64 -9.39
C CYS A 159 -8.68 2.73 -10.16
N PRO A 160 -9.22 3.94 -10.43
CA PRO A 160 -10.42 4.10 -11.23
C PRO A 160 -10.33 3.38 -12.59
N GLY A 161 -11.23 2.46 -12.85
CA GLY A 161 -11.24 1.64 -14.06
C GLY A 161 -10.31 0.43 -14.05
N GLY A 162 -9.54 0.23 -12.97
CA GLY A 162 -8.56 -0.83 -12.84
C GLY A 162 -7.28 -0.57 -13.63
N GLN A 163 -6.15 -0.90 -13.04
CA GLN A 163 -4.81 -0.69 -13.62
C GLN A 163 -4.12 -1.98 -14.02
N THR A 164 -4.46 -3.09 -13.40
CA THR A 164 -3.86 -4.40 -13.65
C THR A 164 -4.71 -5.23 -14.60
N GLY A 165 -6.03 -5.22 -14.40
CA GLY A 165 -6.99 -6.08 -15.08
C GLY A 165 -7.07 -7.48 -14.49
N ASP A 166 -6.73 -7.66 -13.21
CA ASP A 166 -6.70 -8.93 -12.48
C ASP A 166 -7.41 -8.81 -11.12
N ASN A 167 -7.27 -9.81 -10.25
CA ASN A 167 -7.95 -9.94 -8.96
C ASN A 167 -7.64 -8.83 -7.94
N ILE A 168 -6.57 -8.10 -8.10
CA ILE A 168 -6.15 -7.03 -7.20
C ILE A 168 -6.87 -5.70 -7.46
N ASP A 169 -7.59 -5.60 -8.58
CA ASP A 169 -8.39 -4.44 -8.94
C ASP A 169 -9.80 -4.83 -9.42
N ASP A 170 -10.68 -3.85 -9.56
CA ASP A 170 -12.03 -4.00 -10.07
C ASP A 170 -12.14 -3.64 -11.57
N GLY A 171 -11.10 -3.87 -12.35
CA GLY A 171 -10.99 -3.52 -13.76
C GLY A 171 -11.81 -4.40 -14.72
N HIS A 172 -12.63 -5.31 -14.20
CA HIS A 172 -13.45 -6.21 -15.02
C HIS A 172 -12.67 -7.01 -16.07
N GLY A 173 -11.45 -7.46 -15.68
CA GLY A 173 -10.59 -8.29 -16.54
C GLY A 173 -9.78 -7.51 -17.59
N TYR A 174 -9.73 -6.17 -17.48
CA TYR A 174 -8.93 -5.33 -18.37
C TYR A 174 -8.53 -4.01 -17.68
N PRO A 175 -7.31 -3.46 -17.89
CA PRO A 175 -6.85 -2.25 -17.24
C PRO A 175 -7.42 -0.98 -17.93
N TRP A 176 -8.70 -0.71 -17.72
CA TRP A 176 -9.43 0.38 -18.36
C TRP A 176 -8.94 1.78 -17.99
N LEU A 177 -8.20 1.94 -16.90
CA LEU A 177 -7.57 3.21 -16.53
C LEU A 177 -6.77 3.80 -17.71
N PHE A 178 -6.06 2.95 -18.44
CA PHE A 178 -5.21 3.40 -19.57
C PHE A 178 -5.99 3.74 -20.85
N GLU A 179 -7.28 3.40 -20.92
CA GLU A 179 -8.16 3.66 -22.06
C GLU A 179 -9.22 4.74 -21.77
N SER A 180 -9.44 5.05 -20.49
CA SER A 180 -10.54 5.91 -20.03
C SER A 180 -10.02 7.26 -19.50
N GLU A 181 -10.17 8.32 -20.29
CA GLU A 181 -9.82 9.68 -19.83
C GLU A 181 -10.65 10.12 -18.57
N PRO A 182 -11.93 9.79 -18.40
CA PRO A 182 -12.63 10.01 -17.13
C PRO A 182 -11.97 9.33 -15.94
N SER A 183 -11.55 8.07 -16.08
CA SER A 183 -10.85 7.33 -15.01
C SER A 183 -9.50 7.96 -14.69
N GLN A 184 -8.73 8.37 -15.69
CA GLN A 184 -7.45 9.06 -15.49
C GLN A 184 -7.64 10.40 -14.77
N ARG A 185 -8.66 11.19 -15.12
CA ARG A 185 -8.96 12.43 -14.40
C ARG A 185 -9.34 12.19 -12.95
N LEU A 186 -10.16 11.19 -12.68
CA LEU A 186 -10.53 10.82 -11.31
C LEU A 186 -9.31 10.34 -10.50
N PHE A 187 -8.44 9.52 -11.10
CA PHE A 187 -7.19 9.07 -10.51
C PHE A 187 -6.30 10.26 -10.09
N ILE A 188 -6.09 11.21 -11.00
CA ILE A 188 -5.29 12.42 -10.75
C ILE A 188 -5.93 13.29 -9.65
N ASP A 189 -7.24 13.50 -9.73
CA ASP A 189 -7.99 14.32 -8.75
C ASP A 189 -7.90 13.73 -7.34
N ILE A 190 -8.09 12.43 -7.19
CA ILE A 190 -7.96 11.76 -5.89
C ILE A 190 -6.56 11.96 -5.32
N TRP A 191 -5.51 11.73 -6.11
CA TRP A 191 -4.14 11.94 -5.65
C TRP A 191 -3.85 13.40 -5.27
N GLN A 192 -4.36 14.35 -6.03
CA GLN A 192 -4.19 15.77 -5.69
C GLN A 192 -4.89 16.12 -4.37
N ARG A 193 -6.09 15.57 -4.11
CA ARG A 193 -6.81 15.76 -2.83
C ARG A 193 -6.09 15.10 -1.66
N ILE A 194 -5.59 13.87 -1.83
CA ILE A 194 -4.79 13.18 -0.81
C ILE A 194 -3.52 13.98 -0.51
N ALA A 195 -2.79 14.41 -1.52
CA ALA A 195 -1.59 15.20 -1.36
C ALA A 195 -1.88 16.54 -0.67
N ALA A 196 -2.95 17.25 -1.04
CA ALA A 196 -3.33 18.49 -0.38
C ALA A 196 -3.66 18.31 1.10
N HIS A 197 -4.28 17.18 1.46
CA HIS A 197 -4.63 16.85 2.85
C HIS A 197 -3.38 16.55 3.70
N TYR A 198 -2.42 15.81 3.16
CA TYR A 198 -1.27 15.31 3.92
C TYR A 198 0.04 16.09 3.69
N LYS A 199 0.09 17.11 2.85
CA LYS A 199 1.31 17.85 2.43
C LYS A 199 2.22 18.30 3.57
N ASP A 200 1.70 18.50 4.77
CA ASP A 200 2.45 18.98 5.94
C ASP A 200 2.75 17.88 6.96
N ASP A 201 2.39 16.62 6.68
CA ASP A 201 2.50 15.50 7.62
C ASP A 201 3.72 14.60 7.34
N PRO A 202 4.82 14.74 8.08
CA PRO A 202 6.06 14.01 7.83
C PRO A 202 6.00 12.52 8.21
N VAL A 203 4.91 12.03 8.77
CA VAL A 203 4.68 10.60 9.00
C VAL A 203 4.46 9.87 7.67
N ILE A 204 3.83 10.55 6.71
CA ILE A 204 3.73 10.04 5.35
C ILE A 204 5.15 10.08 4.75
N LEU A 205 5.68 8.92 4.37
CA LEU A 205 6.92 8.83 3.61
C LEU A 205 6.70 9.28 2.18
N GLY A 206 5.63 8.78 1.57
CA GLY A 206 5.32 9.09 0.19
C GLY A 206 4.03 8.46 -0.33
N TYR A 207 3.76 8.75 -1.59
CA TYR A 207 2.59 8.32 -2.34
C TYR A 207 2.99 7.32 -3.41
N GLU A 208 2.61 6.05 -3.23
CA GLU A 208 2.72 5.02 -4.26
C GLU A 208 1.51 5.12 -5.17
N LEU A 209 1.74 5.66 -6.36
CA LEU A 209 0.64 6.14 -7.20
C LEU A 209 -0.26 5.02 -7.69
N MET A 210 0.30 3.83 -7.91
CA MET A 210 -0.43 2.73 -8.54
C MET A 210 0.22 1.39 -8.19
N ASN A 211 -0.56 0.47 -7.65
CA ASN A 211 -0.12 -0.90 -7.43
C ASN A 211 -0.15 -1.71 -8.72
N GLU A 212 0.91 -2.44 -9.02
CA GLU A 212 1.00 -3.52 -10.03
C GLU A 212 0.32 -3.24 -11.39
N PRO A 213 0.69 -2.18 -12.13
CA PRO A 213 0.04 -1.88 -13.40
C PRO A 213 0.34 -2.94 -14.47
N ILE A 214 -0.63 -3.18 -15.34
CA ILE A 214 -0.57 -3.87 -16.63
C ILE A 214 -0.03 -5.29 -16.50
N ALA A 215 -0.92 -6.26 -16.39
CA ALA A 215 -0.56 -7.68 -16.41
C ALA A 215 0.06 -8.09 -17.77
N HIS A 216 0.93 -9.08 -17.74
CA HIS A 216 1.77 -9.46 -18.90
C HIS A 216 1.03 -10.17 -20.04
N TYR A 217 -0.16 -10.70 -19.78
CA TYR A 217 -0.88 -11.57 -20.71
C TYR A 217 -1.79 -10.83 -21.71
N PHE A 218 -1.91 -9.50 -21.60
CA PHE A 218 -2.70 -8.73 -22.59
C PHE A 218 -1.96 -8.67 -23.93
N GLU A 219 -2.68 -8.97 -25.02
CA GLU A 219 -2.11 -8.93 -26.38
C GLU A 219 -1.59 -7.54 -26.75
N ASN A 220 -2.28 -6.49 -26.30
CA ASN A 220 -1.93 -5.08 -26.54
C ASN A 220 -1.08 -4.45 -25.44
N LYS A 221 -0.41 -5.24 -24.58
CA LYS A 221 0.38 -4.72 -23.45
C LYS A 221 1.42 -3.67 -23.83
N GLU A 222 2.03 -3.81 -25.02
CA GLU A 222 3.02 -2.83 -25.50
C GLU A 222 2.41 -1.44 -25.73
N GLU A 223 1.14 -1.38 -26.15
CA GLU A 223 0.42 -0.12 -26.29
C GLU A 223 -0.03 0.43 -24.92
N LEU A 224 -0.39 -0.44 -24.00
CA LEU A 224 -0.71 -0.06 -22.61
C LEU A 224 0.52 0.48 -21.89
N ASN A 225 1.67 -0.19 -22.02
CA ASN A 225 2.94 0.20 -21.42
C ASN A 225 3.34 1.62 -21.79
N LYS A 226 3.12 2.04 -23.05
CA LYS A 226 3.41 3.41 -23.51
C LYS A 226 2.56 4.49 -22.82
N LYS A 227 1.44 4.11 -22.20
CA LYS A 227 0.53 5.05 -21.52
C LYS A 227 0.87 5.24 -20.03
N LEU A 228 1.68 4.34 -19.44
CA LEU A 228 2.02 4.36 -18.02
C LEU A 228 2.81 5.62 -17.63
N GLU A 229 3.96 5.86 -18.24
CA GLU A 229 4.81 7.02 -17.95
C GLU A 229 4.09 8.37 -18.16
N PRO A 230 3.36 8.61 -19.27
CA PRO A 230 2.60 9.85 -19.44
C PRO A 230 1.54 10.08 -18.35
N LEU A 231 0.85 9.03 -17.89
CA LEU A 231 -0.12 9.16 -16.80
C LEU A 231 0.57 9.52 -15.48
N TYR A 232 1.69 8.87 -15.15
CA TYR A 232 2.48 9.21 -13.97
C TYR A 232 2.95 10.67 -14.00
N LYS A 233 3.49 11.14 -15.11
CA LYS A 233 3.93 12.54 -15.26
C LYS A 233 2.79 13.54 -15.00
N ARG A 234 1.61 13.31 -15.57
CA ARG A 234 0.42 14.14 -15.34
C ARG A 234 0.01 14.13 -13.86
N THR A 235 0.04 12.98 -13.22
CA THR A 235 -0.32 12.82 -11.81
C THR A 235 0.68 13.50 -10.89
N VAL A 236 1.98 13.30 -11.11
CA VAL A 236 3.03 13.98 -10.34
C VAL A 236 2.93 15.49 -10.51
N GLN A 237 2.71 15.98 -11.72
CA GLN A 237 2.52 17.42 -11.96
C GLN A 237 1.34 17.98 -11.15
N ALA A 238 0.23 17.25 -11.05
CA ALA A 238 -0.93 17.68 -10.25
C ALA A 238 -0.63 17.67 -8.76
N ILE A 239 0.01 16.61 -8.25
CA ILE A 239 0.45 16.52 -6.85
C ILE A 239 1.37 17.70 -6.51
N ARG A 240 2.37 18.01 -7.35
CA ARG A 240 3.36 19.06 -7.09
C ARG A 240 2.79 20.47 -7.07
N GLN A 241 1.56 20.66 -7.55
CA GLN A 241 0.85 21.94 -7.38
C GLN A 241 0.43 22.19 -5.90
N VAL A 242 0.31 21.14 -5.10
CA VAL A 242 -0.16 21.23 -3.71
C VAL A 242 0.84 20.69 -2.70
N ASP A 243 1.72 19.77 -3.09
CA ASP A 243 2.68 19.09 -2.21
C ASP A 243 4.03 18.91 -2.92
N THR A 244 5.06 19.59 -2.40
CA THR A 244 6.46 19.50 -2.88
C THR A 244 7.35 18.68 -1.95
N ASN A 245 6.80 18.08 -0.89
CA ASN A 245 7.56 17.49 0.20
C ASN A 245 7.70 15.96 0.08
N HIS A 246 6.60 15.27 -0.23
CA HIS A 246 6.56 13.82 -0.14
C HIS A 246 7.22 13.12 -1.33
N VAL A 247 7.80 11.96 -1.06
CA VAL A 247 8.35 11.08 -2.10
C VAL A 247 7.22 10.52 -2.96
N ILE A 248 7.42 10.48 -4.25
CA ILE A 248 6.51 9.80 -5.19
C ILE A 248 7.09 8.42 -5.51
N LEU A 249 6.27 7.38 -5.33
CA LEU A 249 6.66 6.00 -5.62
C LEU A 249 5.99 5.52 -6.90
N LEU A 250 6.78 4.98 -7.83
CA LEU A 250 6.32 4.56 -9.15
C LEU A 250 6.59 3.08 -9.37
N GLY A 251 5.54 2.35 -9.69
CA GLY A 251 5.63 0.95 -10.11
C GLY A 251 5.90 0.81 -11.60
N GLY A 252 6.65 -0.23 -11.98
CA GLY A 252 6.82 -0.62 -13.39
C GLY A 252 5.62 -1.42 -13.90
N ALA A 253 5.53 -1.63 -15.20
CA ALA A 253 4.54 -2.54 -15.77
C ALA A 253 4.79 -4.00 -15.32
N ARG A 254 3.91 -4.91 -15.72
CA ARG A 254 4.01 -6.34 -15.42
C ARG A 254 4.14 -6.58 -13.91
N TRP A 255 3.12 -6.11 -13.15
CA TRP A 255 3.07 -6.26 -11.69
C TRP A 255 4.33 -5.72 -10.99
N ASN A 256 4.69 -4.48 -11.27
CA ASN A 256 5.87 -3.81 -10.70
C ASN A 256 7.21 -4.55 -10.96
N SER A 257 7.32 -5.27 -12.11
CA SER A 257 8.55 -5.99 -12.44
C SER A 257 9.28 -5.49 -13.69
N ASP A 258 8.63 -4.71 -14.58
CA ASP A 258 9.23 -4.18 -15.80
C ASP A 258 9.37 -2.65 -15.77
N PHE A 259 10.58 -2.17 -15.58
CA PHE A 259 10.94 -0.76 -15.52
C PHE A 259 11.50 -0.22 -16.85
N TYR A 260 11.74 -1.08 -17.84
CA TYR A 260 12.20 -0.65 -19.18
C TYR A 260 11.10 0.04 -19.98
N VAL A 261 9.89 0.08 -19.45
CA VAL A 261 8.77 0.89 -19.97
C VAL A 261 8.99 2.40 -19.80
N PHE A 262 9.88 2.81 -18.90
CA PHE A 262 10.22 4.22 -18.70
C PHE A 262 11.28 4.69 -19.68
N SER A 263 11.00 5.80 -20.36
CA SER A 263 11.93 6.50 -21.26
C SER A 263 12.59 7.71 -20.61
N ASP A 264 11.91 8.33 -19.65
CA ASP A 264 12.37 9.47 -18.86
C ASP A 264 11.91 9.31 -17.41
N TRP A 265 12.85 9.17 -16.50
CA TRP A 265 12.62 9.00 -15.07
C TRP A 265 13.10 10.17 -14.21
N LYS A 266 13.58 11.26 -14.84
CA LYS A 266 14.09 12.46 -14.14
C LYS A 266 13.14 13.65 -14.27
N PHE A 267 11.84 13.40 -14.26
CA PHE A 267 10.83 14.45 -14.36
C PHE A 267 10.41 15.05 -13.02
N ASP A 268 10.94 14.52 -11.91
CA ASP A 268 10.78 15.05 -10.56
C ASP A 268 11.98 14.63 -9.70
N ASP A 269 12.41 15.49 -8.78
CA ASP A 269 13.62 15.27 -7.98
C ASP A 269 13.39 14.38 -6.76
N ASN A 270 12.14 14.07 -6.42
CA ASN A 270 11.79 13.29 -5.21
C ASN A 270 10.97 12.06 -5.56
N ILE A 271 11.48 11.26 -6.52
CA ILE A 271 10.90 9.99 -6.99
C ILE A 271 11.73 8.82 -6.50
N MET A 272 11.06 7.72 -6.17
CA MET A 272 11.64 6.39 -6.04
C MET A 272 10.79 5.35 -6.78
N PHE A 273 11.35 4.17 -6.99
CA PHE A 273 10.64 3.06 -7.63
C PHE A 273 10.26 1.97 -6.64
N THR A 274 9.11 1.34 -6.88
CA THR A 274 8.62 0.18 -6.14
C THR A 274 8.60 -1.04 -7.05
N CYS A 275 9.21 -2.15 -6.63
CA CYS A 275 9.20 -3.43 -7.34
C CYS A 275 8.59 -4.52 -6.47
N HIS A 276 8.06 -5.58 -7.11
CA HIS A 276 7.42 -6.70 -6.42
C HIS A 276 8.05 -8.02 -6.85
N ARG A 277 8.17 -8.97 -5.91
CA ARG A 277 8.66 -10.30 -6.23
C ARG A 277 8.17 -11.34 -5.22
N TYR A 278 7.54 -12.38 -5.73
CA TYR A 278 7.13 -13.55 -4.98
C TYR A 278 7.81 -14.80 -5.56
N GLY A 279 8.64 -15.47 -4.76
CA GLY A 279 9.26 -16.73 -5.13
C GLY A 279 10.43 -16.64 -6.14
N GLY A 280 10.81 -17.78 -6.70
CA GLY A 280 12.03 -17.95 -7.50
C GLY A 280 13.30 -18.00 -6.64
N PRO A 281 14.51 -17.99 -7.23
CA PRO A 281 15.74 -18.03 -6.45
C PRO A 281 15.93 -16.79 -5.57
N ALA A 282 16.33 -16.99 -4.31
CA ALA A 282 16.70 -15.93 -3.37
C ALA A 282 18.18 -15.53 -3.61
N THR A 283 18.48 -14.98 -4.78
CA THR A 283 19.85 -14.63 -5.20
C THR A 283 19.90 -13.24 -5.82
N LYS A 284 21.09 -12.62 -5.78
CA LYS A 284 21.33 -11.33 -6.42
C LYS A 284 21.01 -11.35 -7.93
N ASP A 285 21.35 -12.43 -8.61
CA ASP A 285 21.09 -12.55 -10.06
C ASP A 285 19.61 -12.52 -10.38
N ALA A 286 18.76 -13.05 -9.50
CA ALA A 286 17.31 -13.04 -9.67
C ALA A 286 16.69 -11.65 -9.57
N ILE A 287 17.37 -10.69 -8.93
CA ILE A 287 16.94 -9.28 -8.79
C ILE A 287 17.86 -8.31 -9.53
N TYR A 288 18.79 -8.83 -10.34
CA TYR A 288 19.80 -8.00 -11.00
C TYR A 288 19.17 -6.91 -11.88
N HIS A 289 18.08 -7.20 -12.57
CA HIS A 289 17.36 -6.21 -13.40
C HIS A 289 16.80 -5.02 -12.59
N PHE A 290 16.41 -5.21 -11.34
CA PHE A 290 16.02 -4.12 -10.44
C PHE A 290 17.24 -3.30 -10.00
N ILE A 291 18.34 -3.99 -9.67
CA ILE A 291 19.60 -3.34 -9.30
C ILE A 291 20.14 -2.51 -10.47
N ASP A 292 20.18 -3.09 -11.68
CA ASP A 292 20.63 -2.41 -12.90
C ASP A 292 19.80 -1.15 -13.19
N PHE A 293 18.47 -1.26 -13.11
CA PHE A 293 17.61 -0.10 -13.34
C PHE A 293 17.79 0.98 -12.28
N ARG A 294 17.88 0.63 -10.99
CA ARG A 294 18.19 1.57 -9.91
C ARG A 294 19.50 2.32 -10.17
N ASP A 295 20.56 1.59 -10.48
CA ASP A 295 21.89 2.15 -10.67
C ASP A 295 21.97 3.05 -11.91
N ARG A 296 21.27 2.68 -12.98
CA ARG A 296 21.16 3.50 -14.20
C ARG A 296 20.30 4.73 -14.03
N SER A 297 19.19 4.62 -13.33
CA SER A 297 18.32 5.76 -13.05
C SER A 297 18.96 6.73 -12.04
N GLY A 298 19.80 6.21 -11.12
CA GLY A 298 20.36 6.96 -10.02
C GLY A 298 19.30 7.33 -8.97
N LEU A 299 18.17 6.61 -8.92
CA LEU A 299 17.04 6.82 -8.00
C LEU A 299 16.85 5.61 -7.08
N PRO A 300 16.28 5.79 -5.88
CA PRO A 300 16.05 4.67 -4.96
C PRO A 300 15.04 3.68 -5.51
N MET A 301 15.18 2.43 -5.10
CA MET A 301 14.20 1.37 -5.33
C MET A 301 14.00 0.58 -4.04
N TYR A 302 12.76 0.20 -3.76
CA TYR A 302 12.44 -0.74 -2.69
C TYR A 302 11.52 -1.84 -3.19
N MET A 303 11.49 -2.95 -2.48
CA MET A 303 10.60 -4.08 -2.76
C MET A 303 9.29 -3.86 -1.99
N GLY A 304 8.28 -3.31 -2.67
CA GLY A 304 6.98 -2.97 -2.06
C GLY A 304 6.21 -4.18 -1.58
N GLU A 305 6.41 -5.33 -2.26
CA GLU A 305 5.81 -6.59 -1.85
C GLU A 305 6.76 -7.76 -2.03
N ILE A 306 6.89 -8.54 -0.96
CA ILE A 306 7.47 -9.88 -0.92
C ILE A 306 6.70 -10.72 0.10
N GLY A 307 6.80 -12.04 0.03
CA GLY A 307 6.14 -12.92 1.00
C GLY A 307 5.69 -14.24 0.41
N HIS A 308 4.71 -14.87 1.06
CA HIS A 308 4.08 -16.14 0.63
C HIS A 308 5.09 -17.25 0.31
N ASN A 309 6.16 -17.36 1.10
CA ASN A 309 7.21 -18.36 0.89
C ASN A 309 7.64 -19.00 2.23
N THR A 310 8.60 -19.93 2.18
CA THR A 310 9.15 -20.53 3.42
C THR A 310 10.00 -19.54 4.19
N ASP A 311 10.16 -19.76 5.49
CA ASP A 311 10.97 -18.91 6.37
C ASP A 311 12.43 -18.83 5.88
N GLU A 312 13.02 -19.97 5.43
CA GLU A 312 14.38 -19.99 4.88
C GLU A 312 14.50 -19.12 3.62
N TRP A 313 13.54 -19.23 2.69
CA TRP A 313 13.54 -18.40 1.48
C TRP A 313 13.47 -16.93 1.82
N GLN A 314 12.62 -16.57 2.79
CA GLN A 314 12.44 -15.19 3.20
C GLN A 314 13.71 -14.63 3.86
N GLU A 315 14.34 -15.39 4.74
CA GLU A 315 15.58 -14.99 5.38
C GLU A 315 16.69 -14.76 4.35
N ASP A 316 16.89 -15.69 3.43
CA ASP A 316 17.87 -15.57 2.36
C ASP A 316 17.56 -14.37 1.45
N PHE A 317 16.29 -14.19 1.09
CA PHE A 317 15.90 -13.07 0.22
C PHE A 317 16.05 -11.71 0.91
N CYS A 318 15.68 -11.60 2.18
CA CYS A 318 15.93 -10.39 2.99
C CYS A 318 17.42 -10.05 3.06
N ARG A 319 18.29 -11.05 3.20
CA ARG A 319 19.74 -10.87 3.19
C ARG A 319 20.24 -10.31 1.85
N VAL A 320 19.76 -10.89 0.74
CA VAL A 320 20.04 -10.37 -0.61
C VAL A 320 19.58 -8.92 -0.77
N MET A 321 18.39 -8.56 -0.25
CA MET A 321 17.89 -7.19 -0.31
C MET A 321 18.75 -6.24 0.51
N GLN A 322 19.13 -6.62 1.74
CA GLN A 322 19.99 -5.81 2.62
C GLN A 322 21.37 -5.55 2.00
N GLU A 323 22.00 -6.60 1.46
CA GLU A 323 23.31 -6.51 0.80
C GLU A 323 23.32 -5.60 -0.43
N ASN A 324 22.15 -5.45 -1.07
CA ASN A 324 22.01 -4.62 -2.28
C ASN A 324 21.32 -3.28 -2.02
N ASN A 325 21.13 -2.87 -0.76
CA ASN A 325 20.48 -1.61 -0.37
C ASN A 325 19.08 -1.43 -0.99
N ILE A 326 18.26 -2.50 -0.96
CA ILE A 326 16.87 -2.47 -1.38
C ILE A 326 16.02 -2.75 -0.14
N GLY A 327 15.30 -1.73 0.35
CA GLY A 327 14.34 -1.89 1.44
C GLY A 327 13.15 -2.75 1.03
N TYR A 328 12.35 -3.21 1.98
CA TYR A 328 11.24 -4.10 1.69
C TYR A 328 10.07 -3.98 2.66
N THR A 329 8.86 -4.29 2.17
CA THR A 329 7.65 -4.48 2.96
C THR A 329 7.02 -5.84 2.62
N PHE A 330 6.60 -6.56 3.67
CA PHE A 330 6.03 -7.90 3.52
C PHE A 330 4.52 -7.85 3.27
N TRP A 331 4.05 -8.73 2.39
CA TRP A 331 2.64 -8.93 2.09
C TRP A 331 2.14 -10.26 2.64
N PRO A 332 1.00 -10.26 3.36
CA PRO A 332 0.42 -9.14 4.08
C PRO A 332 0.71 -9.22 5.59
N TYR A 333 0.35 -8.16 6.32
CA TYR A 333 0.38 -8.16 7.78
C TYR A 333 -0.59 -9.18 8.38
N LYS A 334 -1.83 -9.24 7.87
CA LYS A 334 -2.90 -10.06 8.44
C LYS A 334 -3.73 -10.74 7.35
N LYS A 335 -4.03 -12.02 7.51
CA LYS A 335 -5.00 -12.78 6.70
C LYS A 335 -5.40 -14.07 7.41
N VAL A 336 -6.30 -14.86 6.84
CA VAL A 336 -6.59 -16.21 7.35
C VAL A 336 -5.38 -17.14 7.16
N ASP A 337 -5.28 -18.13 8.04
CA ASP A 337 -4.30 -19.22 8.05
C ASP A 337 -2.88 -18.74 8.38
N ASN A 338 -1.91 -18.87 7.46
CA ASN A 338 -0.48 -18.59 7.69
C ASN A 338 0.12 -17.64 6.64
N SER A 339 1.44 -17.52 6.60
CA SER A 339 2.19 -16.65 5.68
C SER A 339 1.76 -15.18 5.81
N CYS A 340 1.66 -14.69 7.05
CA CYS A 340 1.41 -13.31 7.44
C CYS A 340 1.99 -13.09 8.84
N TRP A 341 2.01 -11.85 9.32
CA TRP A 341 2.54 -11.57 10.65
C TRP A 341 1.59 -11.97 11.77
N ASN A 342 0.28 -11.82 11.54
CA ASN A 342 -0.74 -12.05 12.56
C ASN A 342 -1.94 -12.78 11.94
N ALA A 343 -2.01 -14.11 12.12
CA ALA A 343 -2.97 -14.96 11.45
C ALA A 343 -4.37 -14.89 12.10
N ILE A 344 -5.39 -14.65 11.28
CA ILE A 344 -6.78 -14.76 11.67
C ILE A 344 -7.13 -16.24 11.81
N GLN A 345 -7.62 -16.63 12.98
CA GLN A 345 -8.12 -17.98 13.20
C GLN A 345 -9.50 -18.11 12.56
N ARG A 346 -9.59 -18.90 11.50
CA ARG A 346 -10.83 -19.10 10.75
C ARG A 346 -11.93 -19.68 11.65
N PRO A 347 -13.07 -18.99 11.85
CA PRO A 347 -14.20 -19.58 12.59
C PRO A 347 -14.72 -20.82 11.90
N ALA A 348 -15.14 -21.84 12.66
CA ALA A 348 -15.61 -23.12 12.11
C ALA A 348 -16.82 -22.98 11.17
N ASN A 349 -17.67 -21.96 11.41
CA ASN A 349 -18.84 -21.66 10.56
C ASN A 349 -18.50 -20.80 9.33
N TRP A 350 -17.25 -20.34 9.18
CA TRP A 350 -16.82 -19.57 8.00
C TRP A 350 -16.94 -20.35 6.69
N GLU A 351 -16.85 -21.66 6.76
CA GLU A 351 -16.97 -22.56 5.61
C GLU A 351 -18.28 -22.35 4.81
N VAL A 352 -19.34 -21.91 5.47
CA VAL A 352 -20.61 -21.55 4.81
C VAL A 352 -20.43 -20.42 3.82
N VAL A 353 -19.64 -19.41 4.16
CA VAL A 353 -19.35 -18.26 3.30
C VAL A 353 -18.37 -18.68 2.19
N VAL A 354 -17.34 -19.47 2.53
CA VAL A 354 -16.40 -20.03 1.55
C VAL A 354 -17.13 -20.84 0.48
N ASN A 355 -17.99 -21.77 0.89
CA ASN A 355 -18.76 -22.59 -0.05
C ASN A 355 -19.66 -21.74 -0.97
N PHE A 356 -20.28 -20.70 -0.45
CA PHE A 356 -21.08 -19.79 -1.27
C PHE A 356 -20.22 -18.94 -2.22
N SER A 357 -19.01 -18.55 -1.82
CA SER A 357 -18.08 -17.83 -2.67
C SER A 357 -17.61 -18.64 -3.89
N GLU A 358 -17.59 -19.98 -3.76
CA GLU A 358 -17.18 -20.92 -4.81
C GLU A 358 -18.35 -21.41 -5.69
N ALA A 359 -19.59 -21.18 -5.27
CA ALA A 359 -20.79 -21.63 -5.96
C ALA A 359 -21.00 -20.91 -7.32
N ASP A 360 -21.79 -21.52 -8.18
CA ASP A 360 -22.30 -20.81 -9.36
C ASP A 360 -23.28 -19.71 -8.93
N ARG A 361 -22.96 -18.47 -9.26
CA ARG A 361 -23.75 -17.28 -9.01
C ARG A 361 -24.00 -16.46 -10.29
N SER A 362 -23.91 -17.12 -11.45
CA SER A 362 -24.00 -16.48 -12.75
C SER A 362 -25.42 -15.98 -13.11
N THR A 363 -26.45 -16.48 -12.41
CA THR A 363 -27.85 -16.09 -12.61
C THR A 363 -28.58 -15.92 -11.28
N PHE A 364 -29.66 -15.14 -11.25
CA PHE A 364 -30.49 -15.02 -10.05
C PHE A 364 -31.08 -16.36 -9.58
N ALA A 365 -31.29 -17.31 -10.48
CA ALA A 365 -31.76 -18.66 -10.13
C ALA A 365 -30.65 -19.42 -9.40
N ALA A 366 -29.43 -19.42 -9.93
CA ALA A 366 -28.27 -20.05 -9.32
C ALA A 366 -27.94 -19.43 -7.95
N ILE A 367 -28.00 -18.10 -7.82
CA ILE A 367 -27.82 -17.41 -6.53
C ILE A 367 -28.84 -17.89 -5.50
N ARG A 368 -30.15 -17.98 -5.87
CA ARG A 368 -31.19 -18.46 -4.94
C ARG A 368 -31.01 -19.90 -4.52
N GLU A 369 -30.53 -20.75 -5.41
CA GLU A 369 -30.29 -22.16 -5.13
C GLU A 369 -29.06 -22.35 -4.24
N ALA A 370 -27.96 -21.63 -4.49
CA ALA A 370 -26.72 -21.74 -3.75
C ALA A 370 -26.71 -20.98 -2.42
N ARG A 371 -27.59 -19.98 -2.26
CA ARG A 371 -27.59 -19.09 -1.10
C ARG A 371 -27.79 -19.85 0.20
N PRO A 372 -26.89 -19.67 1.18
CA PRO A 372 -27.04 -20.28 2.50
C PRO A 372 -28.23 -19.69 3.28
N ASP A 373 -28.61 -20.35 4.37
CA ASP A 373 -29.51 -19.75 5.33
C ASP A 373 -28.96 -18.41 5.81
N GLN A 374 -29.79 -17.37 5.77
CA GLN A 374 -29.33 -16.00 6.08
C GLN A 374 -28.83 -15.87 7.51
N GLY A 375 -29.49 -16.52 8.48
CA GLY A 375 -29.06 -16.44 9.88
C GLY A 375 -27.71 -17.12 10.13
N VAL A 376 -27.48 -18.25 9.44
CA VAL A 376 -26.18 -18.95 9.48
C VAL A 376 -25.09 -18.11 8.85
N ALA A 377 -25.33 -17.51 7.68
CA ALA A 377 -24.37 -16.64 7.01
C ALA A 377 -24.06 -15.37 7.84
N LEU A 378 -25.08 -14.73 8.42
CA LEU A 378 -24.90 -13.57 9.30
C LEU A 378 -24.03 -13.91 10.51
N LYS A 379 -24.28 -15.06 11.13
CA LYS A 379 -23.46 -15.51 12.26
C LYS A 379 -22.01 -15.73 11.86
N ALA A 380 -21.78 -16.35 10.70
CA ALA A 380 -20.43 -16.57 10.17
C ALA A 380 -19.70 -15.26 9.91
N LEU A 381 -20.36 -14.26 9.28
CA LEU A 381 -19.81 -12.94 9.04
C LEU A 381 -19.47 -12.20 10.35
N GLN A 382 -20.34 -12.27 11.36
CA GLN A 382 -20.09 -11.67 12.66
C GLN A 382 -18.90 -12.32 13.38
N ASP A 383 -18.82 -13.65 13.36
CA ASP A 383 -17.72 -14.39 13.99
C ASP A 383 -16.40 -14.10 13.27
N PHE A 384 -16.42 -13.97 11.95
CA PHE A 384 -15.23 -13.60 11.19
C PHE A 384 -14.77 -12.16 11.52
N ALA A 385 -15.69 -11.20 11.56
CA ALA A 385 -15.35 -9.84 11.93
C ALA A 385 -14.78 -9.75 13.36
N GLU A 386 -15.26 -10.58 14.28
CA GLU A 386 -14.71 -10.67 15.64
C GLU A 386 -13.34 -11.38 15.67
N ALA A 387 -13.15 -12.44 14.85
CA ALA A 387 -11.87 -13.13 14.71
C ALA A 387 -10.76 -12.21 14.15
N CYS A 388 -11.12 -11.16 13.40
CA CYS A 388 -10.17 -10.17 12.89
C CYS A 388 -9.54 -9.28 13.97
N ARG A 389 -10.13 -9.20 15.19
CA ARG A 389 -9.56 -8.38 16.27
C ARG A 389 -8.17 -8.84 16.66
N PHE A 390 -7.27 -7.89 16.92
CA PHE A 390 -5.86 -8.16 17.27
C PHE A 390 -5.72 -9.25 18.33
N GLY A 391 -6.49 -9.20 19.40
CA GLY A 391 -6.42 -10.16 20.51
C GLY A 391 -6.92 -11.57 20.18
N ASN A 392 -7.59 -11.77 19.04
CA ASN A 392 -8.10 -13.07 18.57
C ASN A 392 -7.22 -13.66 17.44
N CYS A 393 -6.23 -12.92 16.96
CA CYS A 393 -5.27 -13.40 15.97
C CYS A 393 -4.05 -14.05 16.63
N VAL A 394 -3.33 -14.87 15.88
CA VAL A 394 -2.13 -15.58 16.37
C VAL A 394 -0.89 -15.07 15.66
N PRO A 395 0.05 -14.43 16.39
CA PRO A 395 1.33 -14.02 15.83
C PRO A 395 2.09 -15.22 15.25
N GLN A 396 2.74 -15.00 14.10
CA GLN A 396 3.55 -16.01 13.42
C GLN A 396 5.03 -15.71 13.67
N ASP A 397 5.52 -16.00 14.88
CA ASP A 397 6.85 -15.58 15.37
C ASP A 397 7.99 -16.10 14.48
N SER A 398 7.90 -17.34 13.95
CA SER A 398 8.90 -17.88 13.04
C SER A 398 8.95 -17.09 11.73
N TYR A 399 7.79 -16.82 11.15
CA TYR A 399 7.65 -16.01 9.94
C TYR A 399 8.20 -14.59 10.13
N ILE A 400 7.85 -13.93 11.26
CA ILE A 400 8.37 -12.59 11.58
C ILE A 400 9.88 -12.63 11.78
N GLY A 401 10.42 -13.65 12.46
CA GLY A 401 11.85 -13.83 12.70
C GLY A 401 12.67 -13.94 11.40
N SER A 402 12.10 -14.57 10.36
CA SER A 402 12.75 -14.71 9.06
C SER A 402 12.87 -13.40 8.25
N LEU A 403 12.17 -12.33 8.68
CA LEU A 403 12.15 -11.04 7.98
C LEU A 403 13.37 -10.17 8.24
N LEU A 404 14.27 -10.55 9.14
CA LEU A 404 15.50 -9.85 9.50
C LEU A 404 15.28 -8.35 9.80
N LEU A 405 14.19 -8.02 10.49
CA LEU A 405 13.91 -6.66 10.93
C LEU A 405 14.98 -6.22 11.96
N ARG A 406 15.35 -4.94 11.95
CA ARG A 406 16.44 -4.40 12.78
C ARG A 406 15.92 -3.54 13.90
#